data_630e23672359dd2a4fa205133951f379
#
_entry.id   630e23672359dd2a4fa205133951f379
#
_cell.length_a   1.000
_cell.length_b   1.000
_cell.length_c   1.000
_cell.angle_alpha   90.00
_cell.angle_beta   90.00
_cell.angle_gamma   90.00
#
_symmetry.space_group_name_H-M   'P 1'
#
loop_
_entity.id
_entity.type
_entity.pdbx_description
1 polymer ?
#
loop_
_entity_poly.entity_id
_entity_poly.type
_entity_poly.pdbx_seq_one_letter_code
_entity_poly.pdbx_strand_id
1 'polypeptide(L)'
;MEIPYTIETREDTGLTNPKLGVWLFLASEVMLFASLFSSYVLLRVGAESWPDQASIVDIPLATLNTAVLITSSVTMVMSWVSLKLNDFAKYKLYMGLTFLGGVGFLIIKSFEYAAKFQHVPPYLPSTNNFLGLYFLLTGLHAIHVIAGMVVNGYLWGPGAKMWASEPEKFTN
;
A
#
# COMPACT_ATOMS: atom_id res chain seq x y z
N MET A 1 2.89 14.90 30.40
CA MET A 1 3.78 13.74 30.30
C MET A 1 4.45 13.86 28.93
N GLU A 2 5.66 14.46 28.88
CA GLU A 2 6.44 14.51 27.63
C GLU A 2 6.99 13.11 27.39
N ILE A 3 6.63 12.51 26.27
CA ILE A 3 7.24 11.26 25.82
C ILE A 3 8.64 11.63 25.34
N PRO A 4 9.72 11.21 25.98
CA PRO A 4 11.06 11.56 25.54
C PRO A 4 11.29 10.90 24.17
N TYR A 5 11.42 11.73 23.15
CA TYR A 5 11.74 11.32 21.78
C TYR A 5 13.25 11.02 21.74
N THR A 6 13.64 9.87 22.28
CA THR A 6 15.04 9.45 22.22
C THR A 6 15.35 8.86 20.86
N ILE A 7 16.17 9.58 20.09
CA ILE A 7 16.75 9.13 18.80
C ILE A 7 17.91 8.13 19.07
N GLU A 8 18.14 7.78 20.34
CA GLU A 8 19.18 6.85 20.72
C GLU A 8 18.91 5.45 20.16
N THR A 9 19.95 4.89 19.57
CA THR A 9 19.92 3.50 19.13
C THR A 9 19.88 2.57 20.33
N ARG A 10 19.02 1.57 20.28
CA ARG A 10 18.95 0.54 21.33
C ARG A 10 20.22 -0.30 21.31
N GLU A 11 20.75 -0.62 22.47
CA GLU A 11 21.95 -1.45 22.61
C GLU A 11 21.70 -2.90 22.15
N ASP A 12 20.46 -3.41 22.31
CA ASP A 12 20.07 -4.78 21.99
C ASP A 12 19.87 -5.03 20.49
N THR A 13 19.39 -4.04 19.72
CA THR A 13 19.04 -4.20 18.31
C THR A 13 19.83 -3.31 17.36
N GLY A 14 20.54 -2.29 17.87
CA GLY A 14 21.20 -1.27 17.06
C GLY A 14 20.23 -0.39 16.24
N LEU A 15 18.93 -0.48 16.52
CA LEU A 15 17.87 0.28 15.83
C LEU A 15 17.28 1.34 16.74
N THR A 16 16.80 2.44 16.16
CA THR A 16 16.00 3.41 16.90
C THR A 16 14.58 2.86 17.12
N ASN A 17 13.89 3.27 18.18
CA ASN A 17 12.52 2.84 18.48
C ASN A 17 11.54 3.01 17.30
N PRO A 18 11.53 4.15 16.55
CA PRO A 18 10.66 4.28 15.37
C PRO A 18 10.97 3.25 14.27
N LYS A 19 12.25 2.99 13.99
CA LYS A 19 12.63 1.98 12.98
C LYS A 19 12.19 0.58 13.40
N LEU A 20 12.39 0.22 14.68
CA LEU A 20 11.93 -1.06 15.21
C LEU A 20 10.39 -1.19 15.09
N GLY A 21 9.65 -0.13 15.44
CA GLY A 21 8.19 -0.11 15.29
C GLY A 21 7.72 -0.35 13.86
N VAL A 22 8.37 0.29 12.87
CA VAL A 22 8.07 0.05 11.44
C VAL A 22 8.38 -1.38 11.02
N TRP A 23 9.51 -1.97 11.48
CA TRP A 23 9.83 -3.37 11.17
C TRP A 23 8.83 -4.35 11.75
N LEU A 24 8.39 -4.14 13.01
CA LEU A 24 7.37 -4.98 13.64
C LEU A 24 6.02 -4.84 12.94
N PHE A 25 5.65 -3.63 12.56
CA PHE A 25 4.45 -3.38 11.75
C PHE A 25 4.51 -4.13 10.42
N LEU A 26 5.60 -4.00 9.66
CA LEU A 26 5.77 -4.71 8.39
C LEU A 26 5.72 -6.24 8.57
N ALA A 27 6.32 -6.78 9.63
CA ALA A 27 6.25 -8.21 9.92
C ALA A 27 4.80 -8.66 10.16
N SER A 28 4.01 -7.90 10.91
CA SER A 28 2.58 -8.20 11.15
C SER A 28 1.77 -8.18 9.85
N GLU A 29 2.04 -7.22 8.95
CA GLU A 29 1.37 -7.12 7.65
C GLU A 29 1.70 -8.31 6.74
N VAL A 30 2.97 -8.72 6.71
CA VAL A 30 3.37 -9.93 5.96
C VAL A 30 2.65 -11.16 6.49
N MET A 31 2.53 -11.34 7.81
CA MET A 31 1.78 -12.46 8.41
C MET A 31 0.30 -12.42 8.03
N LEU A 32 -0.33 -11.23 8.07
CA LEU A 32 -1.73 -11.04 7.73
C LEU A 32 -2.01 -11.42 6.27
N PHE A 33 -1.26 -10.88 5.32
CA PHE A 33 -1.44 -11.20 3.90
C PHE A 33 -1.05 -12.65 3.59
N ALA A 34 0.00 -13.19 4.20
CA ALA A 34 0.40 -14.58 4.02
C ALA A 34 -0.69 -15.55 4.48
N SER A 35 -1.38 -15.26 5.59
CA SER A 35 -2.50 -16.09 6.08
C SER A 35 -3.69 -16.07 5.11
N LEU A 36 -3.99 -14.91 4.51
CA LEU A 36 -5.05 -14.78 3.50
C LEU A 36 -4.71 -15.52 2.21
N PHE A 37 -3.46 -15.45 1.73
CA PHE A 37 -3.01 -16.23 0.58
C PHE A 37 -3.02 -17.73 0.86
N SER A 38 -2.59 -18.16 2.05
CA SER A 38 -2.66 -19.56 2.46
C SER A 38 -4.10 -20.06 2.49
N SER A 39 -5.02 -19.27 3.02
CA SER A 39 -6.46 -19.56 3.01
C SER A 39 -7.00 -19.68 1.59
N TYR A 40 -6.58 -18.81 0.67
CA TYR A 40 -6.94 -18.89 -0.74
C TYR A 40 -6.49 -20.21 -1.36
N VAL A 41 -5.23 -20.61 -1.13
CA VAL A 41 -4.68 -21.87 -1.68
C VAL A 41 -5.43 -23.07 -1.11
N LEU A 42 -5.66 -23.13 0.20
CA LEU A 42 -6.35 -24.22 0.86
C LEU A 42 -7.79 -24.38 0.36
N LEU A 43 -8.52 -23.27 0.26
CA LEU A 43 -9.90 -23.28 -0.25
C LEU A 43 -9.98 -23.67 -1.73
N ARG A 44 -9.00 -23.25 -2.53
CA ARG A 44 -8.92 -23.62 -3.94
C ARG A 44 -8.62 -25.10 -4.14
N VAL A 45 -7.68 -25.65 -3.37
CA VAL A 45 -7.29 -27.08 -3.47
C VAL A 45 -8.38 -27.99 -2.92
N GLY A 46 -9.10 -27.56 -1.86
CA GLY A 46 -10.18 -28.33 -1.25
C GLY A 46 -11.53 -28.22 -1.96
N ALA A 47 -11.67 -27.37 -2.98
CA ALA A 47 -12.94 -27.20 -3.68
C ALA A 47 -13.09 -28.23 -4.81
N GLU A 48 -14.26 -28.86 -4.90
CA GLU A 48 -14.63 -29.77 -6.02
C GLU A 48 -14.75 -28.98 -7.36
N SER A 49 -15.19 -27.72 -7.29
CA SER A 49 -15.27 -26.82 -8.43
C SER A 49 -14.81 -25.42 -8.03
N TRP A 50 -14.02 -24.76 -8.89
CA TRP A 50 -13.55 -23.40 -8.67
C TRP A 50 -13.94 -22.52 -9.85
N PRO A 51 -14.47 -21.31 -9.59
CA PRO A 51 -14.87 -20.39 -10.66
C PRO A 51 -13.70 -20.06 -11.60
N ASP A 52 -14.00 -19.88 -12.88
CA ASP A 52 -13.01 -19.38 -13.84
C ASP A 52 -12.68 -17.91 -13.52
N GLN A 53 -11.45 -17.69 -13.09
CA GLN A 53 -10.97 -16.37 -12.68
C GLN A 53 -10.92 -15.39 -13.85
N ALA A 54 -10.60 -15.87 -15.05
CA ALA A 54 -10.49 -15.04 -16.24
C ALA A 54 -11.84 -14.43 -16.68
N SER A 55 -12.95 -15.09 -16.31
CA SER A 55 -14.29 -14.56 -16.59
C SER A 55 -14.76 -13.51 -15.59
N ILE A 56 -14.14 -13.47 -14.38
CA ILE A 56 -14.56 -12.60 -13.30
C ILE A 56 -13.64 -11.36 -13.16
N VAL A 57 -12.35 -11.53 -13.44
CA VAL A 57 -11.32 -10.48 -13.28
C VAL A 57 -10.92 -9.94 -14.64
N ASP A 58 -11.02 -8.64 -14.82
CA ASP A 58 -10.50 -7.96 -16.01
C ASP A 58 -8.97 -7.93 -15.97
N ILE A 59 -8.33 -8.88 -16.67
CA ILE A 59 -6.88 -9.06 -16.68
C ILE A 59 -6.15 -7.82 -17.21
N PRO A 60 -6.54 -7.19 -18.34
CA PRO A 60 -5.95 -5.94 -18.81
C PRO A 60 -5.98 -4.83 -17.78
N LEU A 61 -7.11 -4.63 -17.11
CA LEU A 61 -7.28 -3.59 -16.11
C LEU A 61 -6.42 -3.86 -14.87
N ALA A 62 -6.36 -5.12 -14.42
CA ALA A 62 -5.52 -5.54 -13.30
C ALA A 62 -4.02 -5.36 -13.61
N THR A 63 -3.60 -5.65 -14.85
CA THR A 63 -2.23 -5.45 -15.31
C THR A 63 -1.85 -3.97 -15.34
N LEU A 64 -2.72 -3.12 -15.88
CA LEU A 64 -2.53 -1.67 -15.88
C LEU A 64 -2.37 -1.14 -14.44
N ASN A 65 -3.23 -1.59 -13.54
CA ASN A 65 -3.21 -1.18 -12.15
C ASN A 65 -1.92 -1.60 -11.43
N THR A 66 -1.41 -2.79 -11.74
CA THR A 66 -0.11 -3.28 -11.25
C THR A 66 1.04 -2.43 -11.79
N ALA A 67 1.04 -2.07 -13.07
CA ALA A 67 2.05 -1.20 -13.68
C ALA A 67 2.06 0.19 -13.02
N VAL A 68 0.90 0.76 -12.72
CA VAL A 68 0.77 2.03 -12.00
C VAL A 68 1.40 1.94 -10.61
N LEU A 69 1.14 0.87 -9.85
CA LEU A 69 1.72 0.69 -8.52
C LEU A 69 3.23 0.46 -8.55
N ILE A 70 3.75 -0.31 -9.51
CA ILE A 70 5.21 -0.51 -9.68
C ILE A 70 5.88 0.83 -9.97
N THR A 71 5.33 1.62 -10.89
CA THR A 71 5.83 2.96 -11.22
C THR A 71 5.80 3.87 -9.98
N SER A 72 4.72 3.85 -9.23
CA SER A 72 4.58 4.59 -7.97
C SER A 72 5.63 4.17 -6.93
N SER A 73 5.95 2.88 -6.83
CA SER A 73 7.01 2.38 -5.95
C SER A 73 8.39 2.93 -6.35
N VAL A 74 8.70 2.95 -7.65
CA VAL A 74 9.95 3.52 -8.17
C VAL A 74 10.02 5.01 -7.87
N THR A 75 8.95 5.78 -8.10
CA THR A 75 8.93 7.22 -7.79
C THR A 75 9.10 7.49 -6.30
N MET A 76 8.60 6.62 -5.41
CA MET A 76 8.82 6.73 -3.96
C MET A 76 10.31 6.58 -3.60
N VAL A 77 11.00 5.60 -4.18
CA VAL A 77 12.44 5.42 -3.98
C VAL A 77 13.22 6.63 -4.51
N MET A 78 12.87 7.14 -5.70
CA MET A 78 13.50 8.33 -6.27
C MET A 78 13.27 9.59 -5.42
N SER A 79 12.12 9.69 -4.77
CA SER A 79 11.82 10.74 -3.79
C SER A 79 12.81 10.70 -2.62
N TRP A 80 13.02 9.53 -2.02
CA TRP A 80 13.97 9.36 -0.93
C TRP A 80 15.42 9.66 -1.36
N VAL A 81 15.84 9.18 -2.54
CA VAL A 81 17.17 9.47 -3.10
C VAL A 81 17.36 10.99 -3.28
N SER A 82 16.34 11.68 -3.79
CA SER A 82 16.39 13.14 -3.97
C SER A 82 16.58 13.89 -2.65
N LEU A 83 15.97 13.40 -1.56
CA LEU A 83 16.24 13.96 -0.21
C LEU A 83 17.69 13.75 0.21
N LYS A 84 18.26 12.57 0.00
CA LYS A 84 19.66 12.27 0.34
C LYS A 84 20.64 13.13 -0.47
N LEU A 85 20.26 13.56 -1.67
CA LEU A 85 21.03 14.45 -2.53
C LEU A 85 20.76 15.95 -2.27
N ASN A 86 19.95 16.28 -1.25
CA ASN A 86 19.53 17.65 -0.92
C ASN A 86 18.76 18.37 -2.06
N ASP A 87 18.12 17.63 -2.98
CA ASP A 87 17.30 18.18 -4.06
C ASP A 87 15.81 18.13 -3.68
N PHE A 88 15.39 19.13 -2.92
CA PHE A 88 14.02 19.20 -2.42
C PHE A 88 12.97 19.39 -3.53
N ALA A 89 13.34 20.00 -4.65
CA ALA A 89 12.42 20.18 -5.78
C ALA A 89 12.06 18.83 -6.41
N LYS A 90 13.05 17.97 -6.65
CA LYS A 90 12.82 16.60 -7.15
C LYS A 90 12.09 15.72 -6.15
N TYR A 91 12.41 15.84 -4.85
CA TYR A 91 11.65 15.15 -3.80
C TYR A 91 10.15 15.45 -3.92
N LYS A 92 9.76 16.73 -3.98
CA LYS A 92 8.37 17.14 -4.09
C LYS A 92 7.69 16.60 -5.35
N LEU A 93 8.40 16.61 -6.46
CA LEU A 93 7.89 16.10 -7.73
C LEU A 93 7.64 14.58 -7.67
N TYR A 94 8.63 13.81 -7.22
CA TYR A 94 8.49 12.34 -7.13
C TYR A 94 7.46 11.91 -6.09
N MET A 95 7.39 12.59 -4.94
CA MET A 95 6.37 12.33 -3.92
C MET A 95 4.96 12.64 -4.46
N GLY A 96 4.80 13.73 -5.22
CA GLY A 96 3.53 14.05 -5.90
C GLY A 96 3.13 13.00 -6.93
N LEU A 97 4.08 12.48 -7.72
CA LEU A 97 3.82 11.39 -8.67
C LEU A 97 3.40 10.10 -7.96
N THR A 98 4.04 9.77 -6.84
CA THR A 98 3.67 8.63 -5.99
C THR A 98 2.24 8.77 -5.48
N PHE A 99 1.88 9.95 -5.00
CA PHE A 99 0.52 10.25 -4.53
C PHE A 99 -0.51 10.12 -5.66
N LEU A 100 -0.22 10.66 -6.84
CA LEU A 100 -1.10 10.53 -8.03
C LEU A 100 -1.24 9.08 -8.47
N GLY A 101 -0.19 8.27 -8.38
CA GLY A 101 -0.26 6.84 -8.64
C GLY A 101 -1.23 6.11 -7.70
N GLY A 102 -1.21 6.44 -6.41
CA GLY A 102 -2.16 5.92 -5.41
C GLY A 102 -3.60 6.33 -5.70
N VAL A 103 -3.84 7.60 -6.05
CA VAL A 103 -5.17 8.10 -6.46
C VAL A 103 -5.65 7.36 -7.71
N GLY A 104 -4.81 7.22 -8.73
CA GLY A 104 -5.12 6.50 -9.96
C GLY A 104 -5.53 5.06 -9.68
N PHE A 105 -4.79 4.35 -8.83
CA PHE A 105 -5.13 3.00 -8.38
C PHE A 105 -6.54 2.94 -7.76
N LEU A 106 -6.85 3.84 -6.82
CA LEU A 106 -8.16 3.84 -6.14
C LEU A 106 -9.31 4.14 -7.09
N ILE A 107 -9.11 5.05 -8.05
CA ILE A 107 -10.10 5.35 -9.08
C ILE A 107 -10.39 4.11 -9.93
N ILE A 108 -9.34 3.45 -10.45
CA ILE A 108 -9.48 2.23 -11.26
C ILE A 108 -10.20 1.14 -10.45
N LYS A 109 -9.83 0.94 -9.18
CA LYS A 109 -10.48 -0.05 -8.30
C LYS A 109 -11.95 0.28 -8.01
N SER A 110 -12.29 1.55 -7.87
CA SER A 110 -13.68 1.96 -7.68
C SER A 110 -14.55 1.63 -8.90
N PHE A 111 -14.05 1.86 -10.11
CA PHE A 111 -14.74 1.48 -11.33
C PHE A 111 -14.87 -0.04 -11.47
N GLU A 112 -13.82 -0.79 -11.17
CA GLU A 112 -13.83 -2.27 -11.18
C GLU A 112 -14.88 -2.83 -10.21
N TYR A 113 -14.95 -2.30 -9.00
CA TYR A 113 -15.96 -2.72 -8.01
C TYR A 113 -17.38 -2.35 -8.45
N ALA A 114 -17.58 -1.14 -8.96
CA ALA A 114 -18.87 -0.72 -9.46
C ALA A 114 -19.38 -1.63 -10.60
N ALA A 115 -18.52 -2.00 -11.52
CA ALA A 115 -18.86 -2.92 -12.60
C ALA A 115 -19.26 -4.31 -12.08
N LYS A 116 -18.56 -4.83 -11.05
CA LYS A 116 -18.91 -6.12 -10.42
C LYS A 116 -20.26 -6.09 -9.72
N PHE A 117 -20.60 -5.00 -9.03
CA PHE A 117 -21.90 -4.86 -8.36
C PHE A 117 -23.06 -4.68 -9.36
N GLN A 118 -22.80 -4.13 -10.55
CA GLN A 118 -23.81 -3.95 -11.60
C GLN A 118 -24.00 -5.17 -12.48
N HIS A 119 -23.15 -6.19 -12.36
CA HIS A 119 -23.28 -7.44 -13.12
C HIS A 119 -24.59 -8.17 -12.76
N VAL A 120 -25.19 -8.88 -13.71
CA VAL A 120 -26.43 -9.64 -13.49
C VAL A 120 -26.17 -11.13 -13.73
N PRO A 121 -26.22 -11.96 -12.68
CA PRO A 121 -26.37 -11.64 -11.23
C PRO A 121 -25.15 -10.89 -10.68
N PRO A 122 -25.33 -10.05 -9.63
CA PRO A 122 -24.24 -9.26 -9.09
C PRO A 122 -23.16 -10.15 -8.44
N TYR A 123 -21.90 -9.82 -8.66
CA TYR A 123 -20.76 -10.49 -8.03
C TYR A 123 -20.57 -9.96 -6.60
N LEU A 124 -21.18 -10.62 -5.63
CA LEU A 124 -21.10 -10.28 -4.21
C LEU A 124 -20.05 -11.13 -3.49
N PRO A 125 -19.43 -10.62 -2.39
CA PRO A 125 -18.51 -11.41 -1.58
C PRO A 125 -19.10 -12.71 -1.04
N SER A 126 -20.41 -12.76 -0.85
CA SER A 126 -21.16 -13.93 -0.37
C SER A 126 -21.50 -14.96 -1.45
N THR A 127 -21.27 -14.66 -2.73
CA THR A 127 -21.68 -15.52 -3.85
C THR A 127 -20.85 -16.81 -3.89
N ASN A 128 -19.54 -16.71 -3.67
CA ASN A 128 -18.64 -17.85 -3.60
C ASN A 128 -17.34 -17.51 -2.86
N ASN A 129 -16.58 -18.54 -2.46
CA ASN A 129 -15.34 -18.40 -1.70
C ASN A 129 -14.27 -17.58 -2.45
N PHE A 130 -14.24 -17.68 -3.79
CA PHE A 130 -13.30 -16.89 -4.60
C PHE A 130 -13.60 -15.39 -4.50
N LEU A 131 -14.86 -14.98 -4.70
CA LEU A 131 -15.27 -13.58 -4.60
C LEU A 131 -15.09 -13.04 -3.18
N GLY A 132 -15.43 -13.83 -2.16
CA GLY A 132 -15.20 -13.46 -0.77
C GLY A 132 -13.73 -13.12 -0.50
N LEU A 133 -12.82 -14.00 -0.86
CA LEU A 133 -11.37 -13.78 -0.70
C LEU A 133 -10.85 -12.66 -1.61
N TYR A 134 -11.34 -12.55 -2.83
CA TYR A 134 -10.99 -11.48 -3.74
C TYR A 134 -11.31 -10.10 -3.15
N PHE A 135 -12.54 -9.89 -2.68
CA PHE A 135 -12.94 -8.62 -2.06
C PHE A 135 -12.21 -8.37 -0.75
N LEU A 136 -11.95 -9.41 0.04
CA LEU A 136 -11.21 -9.27 1.30
C LEU A 136 -9.76 -8.85 1.06
N LEU A 137 -9.04 -9.55 0.18
CA LEU A 137 -7.64 -9.25 -0.15
C LEU A 137 -7.49 -7.87 -0.80
N THR A 138 -8.30 -7.58 -1.81
CA THR A 138 -8.19 -6.32 -2.55
C THR A 138 -8.73 -5.13 -1.74
N GLY A 139 -9.75 -5.33 -0.92
CA GLY A 139 -10.27 -4.31 -0.02
C GLY A 139 -9.28 -3.96 1.09
N LEU A 140 -8.67 -4.97 1.71
CA LEU A 140 -7.62 -4.75 2.70
C LEU A 140 -6.43 -4.01 2.08
N HIS A 141 -6.00 -4.42 0.88
CA HIS A 141 -4.95 -3.71 0.14
C HIS A 141 -5.33 -2.25 -0.16
N ALA A 142 -6.57 -1.98 -0.55
CA ALA A 142 -7.05 -0.61 -0.78
C ALA A 142 -6.98 0.25 0.49
N ILE A 143 -7.31 -0.31 1.66
CA ILE A 143 -7.16 0.39 2.96
C ILE A 143 -5.70 0.74 3.22
N HIS A 144 -4.76 -0.18 2.94
CA HIS A 144 -3.33 0.07 3.09
C HIS A 144 -2.83 1.17 2.14
N VAL A 145 -3.30 1.17 0.88
CA VAL A 145 -2.99 2.25 -0.07
C VAL A 145 -3.51 3.60 0.44
N ILE A 146 -4.74 3.65 0.97
CA ILE A 146 -5.30 4.88 1.55
C ILE A 146 -4.46 5.35 2.74
N ALA A 147 -4.10 4.45 3.66
CA ALA A 147 -3.25 4.78 4.80
C ALA A 147 -1.88 5.32 4.34
N GLY A 148 -1.24 4.65 3.38
CA GLY A 148 0.01 5.13 2.77
C GLY A 148 -0.13 6.50 2.10
N MET A 149 -1.25 6.75 1.40
CA MET A 149 -1.53 8.06 0.80
C MET A 149 -1.70 9.16 1.85
N VAL A 150 -2.34 8.89 2.99
CA VAL A 150 -2.47 9.86 4.09
C VAL A 150 -1.09 10.24 4.63
N VAL A 151 -0.21 9.25 4.87
CA VAL A 151 1.16 9.50 5.33
C VAL A 151 1.97 10.28 4.27
N ASN A 152 1.93 9.84 3.01
CA ASN A 152 2.65 10.50 1.92
C ASN A 152 2.12 11.93 1.66
N GLY A 153 0.80 12.13 1.76
CA GLY A 153 0.19 13.45 1.64
C GLY A 153 0.62 14.39 2.76
N TYR A 154 0.74 13.88 3.99
CA TYR A 154 1.27 14.65 5.10
C TYR A 154 2.74 15.05 4.86
N LEU A 155 3.59 14.11 4.46
CA LEU A 155 5.01 14.36 4.17
C LEU A 155 5.22 15.29 2.98
N TRP A 156 4.36 15.21 1.95
CA TRP A 156 4.41 16.09 0.78
C TRP A 156 3.98 17.52 1.09
N GLY A 157 3.00 17.71 1.97
CA GLY A 157 2.41 19.00 2.34
C GLY A 157 2.98 19.57 3.64
N PRO A 158 2.29 19.38 4.79
CA PRO A 158 2.68 19.98 6.07
C PRO A 158 4.05 19.51 6.57
N GLY A 159 4.35 18.21 6.43
CA GLY A 159 5.61 17.61 6.88
C GLY A 159 6.83 18.15 6.11
N ALA A 160 6.65 18.56 4.87
CA ALA A 160 7.73 19.14 4.06
C ALA A 160 8.31 20.43 4.66
N LYS A 161 7.57 21.13 5.52
CA LYS A 161 8.08 22.31 6.24
C LYS A 161 9.18 21.94 7.24
N MET A 162 9.20 20.73 7.75
CA MET A 162 10.22 20.23 8.67
C MET A 162 11.61 20.19 8.01
N TRP A 163 11.66 20.05 6.68
CA TRP A 163 12.91 20.12 5.92
C TRP A 163 13.64 21.44 6.12
N ALA A 164 12.91 22.55 6.17
CA ALA A 164 13.49 23.87 6.33
C ALA A 164 14.02 24.14 7.76
N SER A 165 13.43 23.48 8.77
CA SER A 165 13.79 23.68 10.18
C SER A 165 14.78 22.64 10.71
N GLU A 166 14.63 21.37 10.34
CA GLU A 166 15.42 20.26 10.88
C GLU A 166 15.64 19.17 9.80
N PRO A 167 16.51 19.40 8.80
CA PRO A 167 16.69 18.49 7.67
C PRO A 167 17.20 17.09 8.09
N GLU A 168 18.02 17.00 9.13
CA GLU A 168 18.52 15.70 9.61
C GLU A 168 17.41 14.81 10.21
N LYS A 169 16.46 15.39 10.93
CA LYS A 169 15.31 14.64 11.45
C LYS A 169 14.36 14.18 10.34
N PHE A 170 14.30 14.92 9.24
CA PHE A 170 13.43 14.58 8.12
C PHE A 170 14.00 13.43 7.27
N THR A 171 15.31 13.22 7.25
CA THR A 171 16.00 12.20 6.44
C THR A 171 16.35 10.92 7.18
N ASN A 172 16.26 10.91 8.49
CA ASN A 172 16.54 9.76 9.36
C ASN A 172 15.27 9.08 9.84
#